data_7b6af1afa7cc7db189cdbe49cc6afd13
#
_entry.id   7b6af1afa7cc7db189cdbe49cc6afd13
#
_cell.length_a   1.000
_cell.length_b   1.000
_cell.length_c   1.000
_cell.angle_alpha   90.00
_cell.angle_beta   90.00
_cell.angle_gamma   90.00
#
_symmetry.space_group_name_H-M   'P 1'
#
loop_
_entity.id
_entity.type
_entity.pdbx_description
1 polymer ?
#
loop_
_entity_poly.entity_id
_entity_poly.type
_entity_poly.pdbx_seq_one_letter_code
_entity_poly.pdbx_strand_id
1 'polypeptide(L)'
;MFKLLFKQKYSILVFIITVLCAATQVATSYGFSLIIQATVDKNLRFMVSATIAVMLIYVVLNTLGYFRAIYVEKLIQNFSTRLRKIAIADFKKKLVYNEKHNNGAECIALNTTDIQQFEQYAANCLFAIYSISLVVISTIALLKVNITLFIISLALSLLMMVLPKYFNKAIKTTTKDISKATEDFNKDLENALASSEMLNNFSALNLLDRIVNVGSKNIKNAKVNRKKSIMTLQGLNATINAGNQIALIFIAGYFAYKGYIEFAMIFAISGYTGEFFGGLTKVIELYPNFASANELLNKYPEIKEEKRLPRVEKLDKEIVVSNVKYNYPDKTVEFPNLTFEKNKKYLIKGKSGSGKSTLINILNGDLKNYEGSVEWDNRELKQFDIKSAISTMNQKVQLLNLSIKDNIILNKEYNDKLFREVLENCKLVDVIDNLEEKENTILDNKNLALSGGQLQRLGLARSLYHKKDVFIIDEGTANLDSKLADDIEEIILKDKESTVIMITHRNSEKIENLADKVITLGS
;
A
#
# COMPACT_ATOMS: atom_id res chain seq x y z
N MET A 1 -3.81 -13.68 7.76
CA MET A 1 -3.91 -12.35 8.38
C MET A 1 -4.09 -12.37 9.89
N PHE A 2 -5.06 -13.06 10.46
CA PHE A 2 -5.21 -13.23 11.92
C PHE A 2 -3.90 -13.69 12.58
N LYS A 3 -3.20 -14.68 11.99
CA LYS A 3 -1.89 -15.12 12.50
C LYS A 3 -0.84 -14.00 12.52
N LEU A 4 -0.89 -13.04 11.57
CA LEU A 4 0.05 -11.92 11.50
C LEU A 4 -0.27 -10.85 12.55
N LEU A 5 -1.54 -10.58 12.82
CA LEU A 5 -1.98 -9.63 13.83
C LEU A 5 -1.64 -10.16 15.23
N PHE A 6 -1.90 -11.46 15.51
CA PHE A 6 -1.76 -12.06 16.83
C PHE A 6 -0.37 -12.63 17.14
N LYS A 7 0.56 -12.70 16.20
CA LYS A 7 1.98 -13.06 16.42
C LYS A 7 2.87 -11.88 16.85
N GLN A 8 2.29 -10.73 17.19
CA GLN A 8 3.06 -9.52 17.55
C GLN A 8 3.31 -9.44 19.06
N LYS A 9 4.38 -8.71 19.42
CA LYS A 9 4.87 -8.56 20.80
C LYS A 9 3.81 -8.14 21.82
N TYR A 10 2.82 -7.33 21.40
CA TYR A 10 1.80 -6.78 22.32
C TYR A 10 0.45 -7.52 22.27
N SER A 11 0.28 -8.54 21.44
CA SER A 11 -1.03 -9.18 21.22
C SER A 11 -1.62 -9.80 22.47
N ILE A 12 -0.80 -10.52 23.25
CA ILE A 12 -1.23 -11.15 24.51
C ILE A 12 -1.61 -10.08 25.53
N LEU A 13 -0.80 -9.01 25.64
CA LEU A 13 -1.07 -7.91 26.55
C LEU A 13 -2.38 -7.19 26.21
N VAL A 14 -2.62 -6.91 24.92
CA VAL A 14 -3.87 -6.30 24.44
C VAL A 14 -5.05 -7.19 24.75
N PHE A 15 -4.93 -8.50 24.56
CA PHE A 15 -5.97 -9.46 24.89
C PHE A 15 -6.30 -9.43 26.40
N ILE A 16 -5.29 -9.52 27.25
CA ILE A 16 -5.46 -9.49 28.72
C ILE A 16 -6.12 -8.18 29.16
N ILE A 17 -5.61 -7.03 28.74
CA ILE A 17 -6.18 -5.73 29.08
C ILE A 17 -7.64 -5.64 28.60
N THR A 18 -7.93 -6.15 27.40
CA THR A 18 -9.29 -6.13 26.82
C THR A 18 -10.27 -6.94 27.67
N VAL A 19 -9.87 -8.14 28.10
CA VAL A 19 -10.70 -8.99 28.98
C VAL A 19 -10.88 -8.34 30.35
N LEU A 20 -9.82 -7.75 30.93
CA LEU A 20 -9.89 -7.02 32.19
C LEU A 20 -10.82 -5.79 32.10
N CYS A 21 -10.76 -5.03 31.01
CA CYS A 21 -11.70 -3.94 30.76
C CYS A 21 -13.15 -4.43 30.72
N ALA A 22 -13.41 -5.53 30.05
CA ALA A 22 -14.76 -6.11 29.99
C ALA A 22 -15.23 -6.60 31.39
N ALA A 23 -14.34 -7.21 32.15
CA ALA A 23 -14.64 -7.69 33.51
C ALA A 23 -14.95 -6.52 34.46
N THR A 24 -14.13 -5.45 34.43
CA THR A 24 -14.38 -4.27 35.27
C THR A 24 -15.66 -3.56 34.84
N GLN A 25 -15.98 -3.50 33.55
CA GLN A 25 -17.24 -2.94 33.03
C GLN A 25 -18.46 -3.69 33.61
N VAL A 26 -18.45 -5.01 33.56
CA VAL A 26 -19.54 -5.83 34.14
C VAL A 26 -19.59 -5.72 35.67
N ALA A 27 -18.43 -5.59 36.34
CA ALA A 27 -18.36 -5.44 37.79
C ALA A 27 -18.99 -4.13 38.28
N THR A 28 -18.99 -3.07 37.49
CA THR A 28 -19.69 -1.80 37.85
C THR A 28 -21.17 -2.02 38.11
N SER A 29 -21.83 -2.88 37.33
CA SER A 29 -23.25 -3.22 37.48
C SER A 29 -23.56 -3.89 38.80
N TYR A 30 -22.66 -4.79 39.27
CA TYR A 30 -22.75 -5.38 40.60
C TYR A 30 -22.51 -4.36 41.71
N GLY A 31 -21.53 -3.47 41.52
CA GLY A 31 -21.26 -2.41 42.48
C GLY A 31 -22.48 -1.48 42.70
N PHE A 32 -23.22 -1.14 41.65
CA PHE A 32 -24.47 -0.40 41.80
C PHE A 32 -25.53 -1.17 42.62
N SER A 33 -25.66 -2.47 42.43
CA SER A 33 -26.61 -3.27 43.22
C SER A 33 -26.26 -3.26 44.72
N LEU A 34 -24.96 -3.22 45.07
CA LEU A 34 -24.51 -3.09 46.45
C LEU A 34 -24.89 -1.76 47.10
N ILE A 35 -24.81 -0.66 46.33
CA ILE A 35 -25.25 0.65 46.84
C ILE A 35 -26.76 0.66 47.10
N ILE A 36 -27.53 0.07 46.18
CA ILE A 36 -29.02 -0.06 46.36
C ILE A 36 -29.34 -0.95 47.54
N GLN A 37 -28.65 -2.09 47.71
CA GLN A 37 -28.82 -2.99 48.87
C GLN A 37 -28.56 -2.23 50.16
N ALA A 38 -27.45 -1.51 50.28
CA ALA A 38 -27.12 -0.70 51.44
C ALA A 38 -28.18 0.36 51.75
N THR A 39 -28.83 0.89 50.71
CA THR A 39 -29.94 1.85 50.87
C THR A 39 -31.21 1.16 51.41
N VAL A 40 -31.56 -0.01 50.92
CA VAL A 40 -32.68 -0.82 51.39
C VAL A 40 -32.49 -1.21 52.86
N ASP A 41 -31.26 -1.61 53.21
CA ASP A 41 -30.86 -2.01 54.57
C ASP A 41 -30.67 -0.83 55.55
N LYS A 42 -30.84 0.42 55.03
CA LYS A 42 -30.61 1.67 55.79
C LYS A 42 -29.22 1.76 56.44
N ASN A 43 -28.22 1.10 55.83
CA ASN A 43 -26.85 1.06 56.36
C ASN A 43 -25.97 2.11 55.67
N LEU A 44 -25.90 3.32 56.26
CA LEU A 44 -25.15 4.43 55.72
C LEU A 44 -23.64 4.13 55.54
N ARG A 45 -23.04 3.39 56.49
CA ARG A 45 -21.60 3.07 56.40
C ARG A 45 -21.31 2.16 55.20
N PHE A 46 -22.16 1.15 55.02
CA PHE A 46 -22.03 0.25 53.87
C PHE A 46 -22.32 0.95 52.56
N MET A 47 -23.28 1.86 52.49
CA MET A 47 -23.58 2.67 51.32
C MET A 47 -22.38 3.55 50.91
N VAL A 48 -21.73 4.22 51.88
CA VAL A 48 -20.52 5.03 51.59
C VAL A 48 -19.38 4.17 51.09
N SER A 49 -19.11 3.04 51.73
CA SER A 49 -18.01 2.16 51.33
C SER A 49 -18.27 1.53 49.95
N ALA A 50 -19.49 1.13 49.64
CA ALA A 50 -19.89 0.63 48.32
C ALA A 50 -19.74 1.72 47.22
N THR A 51 -20.12 2.96 47.52
CA THR A 51 -19.95 4.09 46.61
C THR A 51 -18.47 4.36 46.28
N ILE A 52 -17.61 4.37 47.32
CA ILE A 52 -16.17 4.51 47.14
C ILE A 52 -15.59 3.38 46.29
N ALA A 53 -16.02 2.13 46.57
CA ALA A 53 -15.60 0.96 45.78
C ALA A 53 -15.98 1.09 44.30
N VAL A 54 -17.21 1.53 43.99
CA VAL A 54 -17.66 1.76 42.61
C VAL A 54 -16.84 2.87 41.96
N MET A 55 -16.54 3.97 42.66
CA MET A 55 -15.68 5.03 42.12
C MET A 55 -14.28 4.50 41.79
N LEU A 56 -13.70 3.67 42.65
CA LEU A 56 -12.40 3.04 42.41
C LEU A 56 -12.45 2.10 41.19
N ILE A 57 -13.52 1.32 41.04
CA ILE A 57 -13.73 0.45 39.85
C ILE A 57 -13.77 1.32 38.57
N TYR A 58 -14.44 2.49 38.60
CA TYR A 58 -14.45 3.42 37.45
C TYR A 58 -13.08 3.99 37.13
N VAL A 59 -12.28 4.35 38.14
CA VAL A 59 -10.89 4.81 37.95
C VAL A 59 -10.05 3.71 37.27
N VAL A 60 -10.17 2.46 37.77
CA VAL A 60 -9.48 1.30 37.17
C VAL A 60 -9.95 1.07 35.74
N LEU A 61 -11.26 1.09 35.49
CA LEU A 61 -11.84 0.90 34.14
C LEU A 61 -11.32 1.93 33.15
N ASN A 62 -11.33 3.21 33.50
CA ASN A 62 -10.85 4.27 32.62
C ASN A 62 -9.33 4.17 32.39
N THR A 63 -8.57 3.84 33.44
CA THR A 63 -7.11 3.63 33.33
C THR A 63 -6.78 2.45 32.42
N LEU A 64 -7.44 1.32 32.60
CA LEU A 64 -7.31 0.16 31.70
C LEU A 64 -7.76 0.50 30.28
N GLY A 65 -8.86 1.25 30.14
CA GLY A 65 -9.36 1.75 28.85
C GLY A 65 -8.33 2.60 28.10
N TYR A 66 -7.65 3.50 28.80
CA TYR A 66 -6.57 4.33 28.27
C TYR A 66 -5.41 3.45 27.76
N PHE A 67 -4.90 2.54 28.60
CA PHE A 67 -3.83 1.63 28.17
C PHE A 67 -4.25 0.73 27.02
N ARG A 68 -5.48 0.20 27.06
CA ARG A 68 -6.04 -0.59 25.96
C ARG A 68 -5.99 0.19 24.65
N ALA A 69 -6.45 1.44 24.64
CA ALA A 69 -6.47 2.26 23.43
C ALA A 69 -5.06 2.46 22.86
N ILE A 70 -4.07 2.79 23.69
CA ILE A 70 -2.68 2.96 23.27
C ILE A 70 -2.06 1.68 22.71
N TYR A 71 -2.24 0.55 23.41
CA TYR A 71 -1.63 -0.71 22.98
C TYR A 71 -2.33 -1.31 21.76
N VAL A 72 -3.66 -1.12 21.62
CA VAL A 72 -4.41 -1.45 20.40
C VAL A 72 -3.85 -0.66 19.21
N GLU A 73 -3.67 0.65 19.35
CA GLU A 73 -3.12 1.49 18.28
C GLU A 73 -1.69 1.06 17.93
N LYS A 74 -0.81 0.83 18.91
CA LYS A 74 0.53 0.30 18.68
C LYS A 74 0.51 -1.03 17.91
N LEU A 75 -0.42 -1.92 18.24
CA LEU A 75 -0.56 -3.20 17.55
C LEU A 75 -0.98 -3.00 16.09
N ILE A 76 -1.93 -2.11 15.83
CA ILE A 76 -2.43 -1.78 14.48
C ILE A 76 -1.30 -1.17 13.65
N GLN A 77 -0.58 -0.19 14.18
CA GLN A 77 0.50 0.50 13.44
C GLN A 77 1.70 -0.40 13.16
N ASN A 78 2.06 -1.28 14.09
CA ASN A 78 3.08 -2.31 13.83
C ASN A 78 2.65 -3.28 12.72
N PHE A 79 1.38 -3.65 12.69
CA PHE A 79 0.80 -4.46 11.64
C PHE A 79 0.84 -3.75 10.28
N SER A 80 0.40 -2.49 10.22
CA SER A 80 0.46 -1.65 9.01
C SER A 80 1.88 -1.49 8.48
N THR A 81 2.84 -1.21 9.36
CA THR A 81 4.25 -1.10 8.99
C THR A 81 4.77 -2.39 8.35
N ARG A 82 4.34 -3.55 8.87
CA ARG A 82 4.71 -4.85 8.30
C ARG A 82 4.07 -5.05 6.92
N LEU A 83 2.80 -4.68 6.75
CA LEU A 83 2.13 -4.76 5.44
C LEU A 83 2.79 -3.87 4.40
N ARG A 84 3.17 -2.63 4.75
CA ARG A 84 3.91 -1.73 3.87
C ARG A 84 5.23 -2.34 3.39
N LYS A 85 5.97 -2.96 4.32
CA LYS A 85 7.22 -3.67 3.96
C LYS A 85 6.98 -4.83 3.00
N ILE A 86 5.89 -5.58 3.18
CA ILE A 86 5.50 -6.69 2.29
C ILE A 86 5.15 -6.15 0.90
N ALA A 87 4.32 -5.11 0.82
CA ALA A 87 3.93 -4.52 -0.46
C ALA A 87 5.14 -3.99 -1.25
N ILE A 88 6.08 -3.31 -0.58
CA ILE A 88 7.31 -2.83 -1.21
C ILE A 88 8.23 -3.99 -1.61
N ALA A 89 8.32 -5.05 -0.80
CA ALA A 89 9.13 -6.22 -1.15
C ALA A 89 8.58 -6.95 -2.38
N ASP A 90 7.26 -7.08 -2.49
CA ASP A 90 6.58 -7.64 -3.66
C ASP A 90 6.79 -6.77 -4.91
N PHE A 91 6.64 -5.45 -4.77
CA PHE A 91 6.90 -4.52 -5.86
C PHE A 91 8.35 -4.61 -6.36
N LYS A 92 9.34 -4.63 -5.44
CA LYS A 92 10.76 -4.85 -5.79
C LYS A 92 10.96 -6.16 -6.54
N LYS A 93 10.27 -7.22 -6.13
CA LYS A 93 10.33 -8.52 -6.77
C LYS A 93 9.78 -8.47 -8.19
N LYS A 94 8.58 -7.91 -8.37
CA LYS A 94 7.95 -7.71 -9.69
C LYS A 94 8.84 -6.88 -10.63
N LEU A 95 9.53 -5.86 -10.11
CA LEU A 95 10.52 -5.10 -10.87
C LEU A 95 11.69 -5.96 -11.38
N VAL A 96 12.25 -6.82 -10.53
CA VAL A 96 13.38 -7.69 -10.89
C VAL A 96 12.97 -8.75 -11.93
N TYR A 97 11.75 -9.28 -11.82
CA TYR A 97 11.24 -10.32 -12.74
C TYR A 97 10.57 -9.75 -13.99
N ASN A 98 10.47 -8.42 -14.09
CA ASN A 98 9.93 -7.71 -15.26
C ASN A 98 8.50 -8.15 -15.64
N GLU A 99 7.65 -8.37 -14.64
CA GLU A 99 6.25 -8.67 -14.88
C GLU A 99 5.58 -7.44 -15.52
N LYS A 100 4.93 -7.63 -16.69
CA LYS A 100 4.27 -6.59 -17.51
C LYS A 100 3.25 -5.70 -16.77
N HIS A 101 2.88 -6.05 -15.54
CA HIS A 101 1.92 -5.35 -14.70
C HIS A 101 2.60 -4.65 -13.52
N ASN A 102 3.78 -4.10 -13.74
CA ASN A 102 4.48 -3.32 -12.71
C ASN A 102 3.82 -1.94 -12.56
N ASN A 103 2.68 -1.92 -11.87
CA ASN A 103 1.89 -0.71 -11.72
C ASN A 103 2.30 0.01 -10.42
N GLY A 104 3.15 1.05 -10.54
CA GLY A 104 3.51 1.90 -9.41
C GLY A 104 2.29 2.48 -8.69
N ALA A 105 1.21 2.78 -9.42
CA ALA A 105 -0.06 3.25 -8.86
C ALA A 105 -0.70 2.18 -7.95
N GLU A 106 -0.65 0.89 -8.32
CA GLU A 106 -1.12 -0.19 -7.46
C GLU A 106 -0.30 -0.28 -6.16
N CYS A 107 1.02 -0.17 -6.26
CA CYS A 107 1.89 -0.15 -5.09
C CYS A 107 1.60 1.05 -4.17
N ILE A 108 1.33 2.22 -4.73
CA ILE A 108 0.91 3.41 -3.97
C ILE A 108 -0.43 3.15 -3.28
N ALA A 109 -1.43 2.62 -3.99
CA ALA A 109 -2.75 2.30 -3.43
C ALA A 109 -2.63 1.28 -2.28
N LEU A 110 -1.83 0.22 -2.45
CA LEU A 110 -1.54 -0.77 -1.41
C LEU A 110 -0.89 -0.15 -0.17
N ASN A 111 -0.06 0.88 -0.32
CA ASN A 111 0.66 1.53 0.78
C ASN A 111 -0.09 2.71 1.42
N THR A 112 -1.21 3.14 0.85
CA THR A 112 -2.01 4.28 1.31
C THR A 112 -3.44 3.86 1.64
N THR A 113 -4.32 3.82 0.66
CA THR A 113 -5.76 3.60 0.85
C THR A 113 -6.10 2.19 1.35
N ASP A 114 -5.45 1.17 0.83
CA ASP A 114 -5.73 -0.21 1.21
C ASP A 114 -5.24 -0.49 2.65
N ILE A 115 -4.09 0.06 3.04
CA ILE A 115 -3.62 -0.05 4.43
C ILE A 115 -4.58 0.60 5.41
N GLN A 116 -5.15 1.77 5.10
CA GLN A 116 -6.15 2.41 5.97
C GLN A 116 -7.38 1.51 6.18
N GLN A 117 -7.81 0.82 5.14
CA GLN A 117 -8.89 -0.16 5.25
C GLN A 117 -8.50 -1.36 6.13
N PHE A 118 -7.24 -1.81 6.06
CA PHE A 118 -6.73 -2.87 6.93
C PHE A 118 -6.60 -2.42 8.39
N GLU A 119 -6.19 -1.19 8.64
CA GLU A 119 -6.16 -0.60 9.99
C GLU A 119 -7.56 -0.61 10.60
N GLN A 120 -8.56 -0.16 9.84
CA GLN A 120 -9.96 -0.19 10.26
C GLN A 120 -10.45 -1.62 10.52
N TYR A 121 -10.06 -2.58 9.67
CA TYR A 121 -10.39 -3.98 9.86
C TYR A 121 -9.74 -4.57 11.13
N ALA A 122 -8.46 -4.28 11.36
CA ALA A 122 -7.76 -4.71 12.57
C ALA A 122 -8.39 -4.11 13.83
N ALA A 123 -8.77 -2.84 13.79
CA ALA A 123 -9.51 -2.18 14.87
C ALA A 123 -10.85 -2.88 15.15
N ASN A 124 -11.61 -3.19 14.09
CA ASN A 124 -12.88 -3.91 14.22
C ASN A 124 -12.71 -5.32 14.81
N CYS A 125 -11.65 -6.05 14.44
CA CYS A 125 -11.32 -7.36 15.03
C CYS A 125 -11.05 -7.27 16.53
N LEU A 126 -10.24 -6.28 16.94
CA LEU A 126 -9.90 -6.07 18.36
C LEU A 126 -11.13 -5.58 19.16
N PHE A 127 -11.98 -4.78 18.54
CA PHE A 127 -13.25 -4.36 19.14
C PHE A 127 -14.24 -5.52 19.26
N ALA A 128 -14.27 -6.46 18.29
CA ALA A 128 -15.06 -7.69 18.38
C ALA A 128 -14.63 -8.55 19.56
N ILE A 129 -13.33 -8.67 19.85
CA ILE A 129 -12.82 -9.39 21.02
C ILE A 129 -13.35 -8.77 22.31
N TYR A 130 -13.34 -7.45 22.42
CA TYR A 130 -13.91 -6.73 23.57
C TYR A 130 -15.39 -7.03 23.73
N SER A 131 -16.16 -6.95 22.64
CA SER A 131 -17.61 -7.19 22.66
C SER A 131 -17.95 -8.63 23.00
N ILE A 132 -17.18 -9.60 22.47
CA ILE A 132 -17.32 -11.03 22.84
C ILE A 132 -16.99 -11.23 24.32
N SER A 133 -15.95 -10.58 24.84
CA SER A 133 -15.58 -10.65 26.25
C SER A 133 -16.72 -10.13 27.16
N LEU A 134 -17.36 -9.01 26.77
CA LEU A 134 -18.54 -8.49 27.48
C LEU A 134 -19.67 -9.52 27.50
N VAL A 135 -20.00 -10.11 26.35
CA VAL A 135 -21.05 -11.15 26.27
C VAL A 135 -20.75 -12.35 27.17
N VAL A 136 -19.51 -12.87 27.11
CA VAL A 136 -19.11 -14.04 27.91
C VAL A 136 -19.17 -13.73 29.40
N ILE A 137 -18.61 -12.61 29.84
CA ILE A 137 -18.54 -12.24 31.25
C ILE A 137 -19.94 -11.91 31.80
N SER A 138 -20.77 -11.20 31.02
CA SER A 138 -22.17 -10.93 31.39
C SER A 138 -22.99 -12.20 31.48
N THR A 139 -22.75 -13.16 30.57
CA THR A 139 -23.37 -14.51 30.63
C THR A 139 -23.03 -15.21 31.94
N ILE A 140 -21.75 -15.23 32.32
CA ILE A 140 -21.32 -15.85 33.59
C ILE A 140 -21.96 -15.13 34.79
N ALA A 141 -22.05 -13.81 34.74
CA ALA A 141 -22.69 -13.03 35.79
C ALA A 141 -24.19 -13.34 35.92
N LEU A 142 -24.93 -13.40 34.81
CA LEU A 142 -26.36 -13.76 34.78
C LEU A 142 -26.61 -15.18 35.29
N LEU A 143 -25.79 -16.16 34.89
CA LEU A 143 -25.87 -17.55 35.37
C LEU A 143 -25.72 -17.64 36.87
N LYS A 144 -24.83 -16.86 37.49
CA LYS A 144 -24.65 -16.82 38.94
C LYS A 144 -25.84 -16.24 39.69
N VAL A 145 -26.58 -15.33 39.05
CA VAL A 145 -27.77 -14.73 39.65
C VAL A 145 -28.97 -15.69 39.57
N ASN A 146 -29.31 -16.10 38.33
CA ASN A 146 -30.47 -16.98 38.13
C ASN A 146 -30.39 -17.62 36.73
N ILE A 147 -30.43 -18.96 36.67
CA ILE A 147 -30.35 -19.73 35.43
C ILE A 147 -31.54 -19.48 34.49
N THR A 148 -32.74 -19.24 35.06
CA THR A 148 -33.94 -18.99 34.26
C THR A 148 -33.83 -17.67 33.51
N LEU A 149 -33.32 -16.60 34.16
CA LEU A 149 -33.05 -15.30 33.50
C LEU A 149 -32.03 -15.43 32.40
N PHE A 150 -30.99 -16.26 32.56
CA PHE A 150 -30.04 -16.55 31.51
C PHE A 150 -30.73 -17.25 30.32
N ILE A 151 -31.51 -18.29 30.52
CA ILE A 151 -32.21 -19.01 29.44
C ILE A 151 -33.13 -18.06 28.65
N ILE A 152 -33.85 -17.18 29.36
CA ILE A 152 -34.72 -16.19 28.73
C ILE A 152 -33.88 -15.18 27.91
N SER A 153 -32.75 -14.71 28.47
CA SER A 153 -31.86 -13.79 27.73
C SER A 153 -31.28 -14.44 26.47
N LEU A 154 -30.96 -15.73 26.53
CA LEU A 154 -30.49 -16.49 25.38
C LEU A 154 -31.58 -16.63 24.31
N ALA A 155 -32.82 -16.95 24.69
CA ALA A 155 -33.95 -17.03 23.76
C ALA A 155 -34.24 -15.71 23.08
N LEU A 156 -34.21 -14.60 23.82
CA LEU A 156 -34.40 -13.24 23.27
C LEU A 156 -33.25 -12.83 22.33
N SER A 157 -32.02 -13.30 22.57
CA SER A 157 -30.87 -12.99 21.72
C SER A 157 -30.97 -13.62 20.33
N LEU A 158 -31.68 -14.76 20.20
CA LEU A 158 -31.89 -15.40 18.88
C LEU A 158 -32.61 -14.47 17.90
N LEU A 159 -33.56 -13.68 18.40
CA LEU A 159 -34.27 -12.68 17.57
C LEU A 159 -33.33 -11.66 16.96
N MET A 160 -32.32 -11.19 17.70
CA MET A 160 -31.31 -10.27 17.23
C MET A 160 -30.39 -10.88 16.18
N MET A 161 -30.09 -12.16 16.25
CA MET A 161 -29.18 -12.86 15.33
C MET A 161 -29.81 -13.13 13.94
N VAL A 162 -31.12 -13.13 13.84
CA VAL A 162 -31.84 -13.42 12.58
C VAL A 162 -31.87 -12.21 11.66
N LEU A 163 -32.03 -11.00 12.21
CA LEU A 163 -32.19 -9.76 11.44
C LEU A 163 -31.09 -9.50 10.40
N PRO A 164 -29.79 -9.65 10.70
CA PRO A 164 -28.72 -9.33 9.74
C PRO A 164 -28.81 -10.13 8.44
N LYS A 165 -29.36 -11.34 8.47
CA LYS A 165 -29.51 -12.19 7.29
C LYS A 165 -30.35 -11.53 6.20
N TYR A 166 -31.39 -10.81 6.59
CA TYR A 166 -32.27 -10.12 5.66
C TYR A 166 -31.63 -8.87 5.05
N PHE A 167 -30.75 -8.17 5.78
CA PHE A 167 -30.11 -6.94 5.33
C PHE A 167 -28.78 -7.15 4.58
N ASN A 168 -28.16 -8.32 4.72
CA ASN A 168 -26.85 -8.61 4.10
C ASN A 168 -26.84 -8.42 2.59
N LYS A 169 -27.91 -8.82 1.87
CA LYS A 169 -28.01 -8.67 0.43
C LYS A 169 -28.04 -7.18 0.04
N ALA A 170 -28.87 -6.38 0.72
CA ALA A 170 -28.99 -4.95 0.47
C ALA A 170 -27.68 -4.19 0.75
N ILE A 171 -26.98 -4.54 1.87
CA ILE A 171 -25.70 -3.92 2.21
C ILE A 171 -24.62 -4.27 1.18
N LYS A 172 -24.55 -5.53 0.73
CA LYS A 172 -23.60 -5.95 -0.31
C LYS A 172 -23.85 -5.25 -1.63
N THR A 173 -25.10 -5.16 -2.08
CA THR A 173 -25.47 -4.48 -3.33
C THR A 173 -25.08 -3.01 -3.27
N THR A 174 -25.50 -2.29 -2.23
CA THR A 174 -25.19 -0.87 -2.08
C THR A 174 -23.71 -0.58 -1.89
N THR A 175 -22.92 -1.54 -1.38
CA THR A 175 -21.46 -1.43 -1.33
C THR A 175 -20.84 -1.52 -2.73
N LYS A 176 -21.33 -2.44 -3.58
CA LYS A 176 -20.91 -2.52 -4.99
C LYS A 176 -21.27 -1.25 -5.77
N ASP A 177 -22.44 -0.68 -5.50
CA ASP A 177 -22.88 0.57 -6.15
C ASP A 177 -21.93 1.73 -5.83
N ILE A 178 -21.43 1.82 -4.59
CA ILE A 178 -20.41 2.82 -4.22
C ILE A 178 -19.10 2.58 -4.98
N SER A 179 -18.63 1.33 -5.01
CA SER A 179 -17.38 1.01 -5.71
C SER A 179 -17.48 1.38 -7.19
N LYS A 180 -18.58 1.01 -7.85
CA LYS A 180 -18.83 1.34 -9.26
C LYS A 180 -18.90 2.85 -9.49
N ALA A 181 -19.70 3.57 -8.71
CA ALA A 181 -19.82 5.02 -8.84
C ALA A 181 -18.49 5.74 -8.61
N THR A 182 -17.64 5.23 -7.73
CA THR A 182 -16.31 5.80 -7.47
C THR A 182 -15.33 5.49 -8.61
N GLU A 183 -15.37 4.28 -9.16
CA GLU A 183 -14.55 3.86 -10.31
C GLU A 183 -14.90 4.69 -11.55
N ASP A 184 -16.18 4.81 -11.87
CA ASP A 184 -16.68 5.61 -13.00
C ASP A 184 -16.24 7.07 -12.86
N PHE A 185 -16.41 7.67 -11.67
CA PHE A 185 -15.97 9.04 -11.39
C PHE A 185 -14.46 9.23 -11.54
N ASN A 186 -13.65 8.32 -10.99
CA ASN A 186 -12.20 8.41 -11.08
C ASN A 186 -11.73 8.32 -12.54
N LYS A 187 -12.31 7.43 -13.34
CA LYS A 187 -12.01 7.30 -14.77
C LYS A 187 -12.34 8.57 -15.56
N ASP A 188 -13.54 9.13 -15.32
CA ASP A 188 -13.96 10.35 -16.00
C ASP A 188 -13.10 11.56 -15.59
N LEU A 189 -12.75 11.65 -14.31
CA LEU A 189 -11.89 12.71 -13.78
C LEU A 189 -10.46 12.60 -14.30
N GLU A 190 -9.88 11.40 -14.33
CA GLU A 190 -8.54 11.16 -14.85
C GLU A 190 -8.45 11.56 -16.33
N ASN A 191 -9.42 11.16 -17.15
CA ASN A 191 -9.49 11.54 -18.56
C ASN A 191 -9.62 13.06 -18.75
N ALA A 192 -10.43 13.72 -17.94
CA ALA A 192 -10.65 15.15 -18.01
C ALA A 192 -9.41 15.95 -17.57
N LEU A 193 -8.72 15.49 -16.50
CA LEU A 193 -7.47 16.12 -16.05
C LEU A 193 -6.33 15.91 -17.03
N ALA A 194 -6.21 14.74 -17.66
CA ALA A 194 -5.24 14.48 -18.72
C ALA A 194 -5.45 15.40 -19.94
N SER A 195 -6.68 15.85 -20.16
CA SER A 195 -7.06 16.77 -21.25
C SER A 195 -7.15 18.23 -20.80
N SER A 196 -6.70 18.58 -19.60
CA SER A 196 -6.91 19.93 -19.01
C SER A 196 -6.31 21.07 -19.83
N GLU A 197 -5.13 20.88 -20.42
CA GLU A 197 -4.50 21.86 -21.30
C GLU A 197 -5.35 22.13 -22.56
N MET A 198 -5.87 21.07 -23.18
CA MET A 198 -6.78 21.17 -24.31
C MET A 198 -8.06 21.92 -23.91
N LEU A 199 -8.66 21.56 -22.76
CA LEU A 199 -9.87 22.22 -22.26
C LEU A 199 -9.64 23.70 -22.00
N ASN A 200 -8.46 24.07 -21.48
CA ASN A 200 -8.09 25.49 -21.28
C ASN A 200 -7.94 26.23 -22.62
N ASN A 201 -7.26 25.63 -23.59
CA ASN A 201 -7.05 26.24 -24.92
C ASN A 201 -8.38 26.49 -25.66
N PHE A 202 -9.41 25.68 -25.42
CA PHE A 202 -10.75 25.85 -25.99
C PHE A 202 -11.73 26.57 -25.06
N SER A 203 -11.28 27.15 -23.93
CA SER A 203 -12.13 27.82 -22.92
C SER A 203 -13.29 26.93 -22.42
N ALA A 204 -13.05 25.61 -22.36
CA ALA A 204 -14.05 24.59 -22.02
C ALA A 204 -13.90 24.01 -20.60
N LEU A 205 -13.25 24.73 -19.67
CA LEU A 205 -12.99 24.27 -18.29
C LEU A 205 -14.29 23.94 -17.52
N ASN A 206 -15.43 24.54 -17.91
CA ASN A 206 -16.74 24.22 -17.32
C ASN A 206 -17.14 22.74 -17.44
N LEU A 207 -16.52 21.99 -18.37
CA LEU A 207 -16.73 20.54 -18.45
C LEU A 207 -16.18 19.80 -17.24
N LEU A 208 -15.12 20.28 -16.61
CA LEU A 208 -14.58 19.73 -15.36
C LEU A 208 -15.63 19.84 -14.23
N ASP A 209 -16.26 21.01 -14.09
CA ASP A 209 -17.29 21.21 -13.08
C ASP A 209 -18.48 20.28 -13.30
N ARG A 210 -18.88 20.07 -14.56
CA ARG A 210 -19.97 19.15 -14.91
C ARG A 210 -19.62 17.70 -14.52
N ILE A 211 -18.42 17.22 -14.86
CA ILE A 211 -17.94 15.87 -14.52
C ILE A 211 -17.93 15.68 -13.00
N VAL A 212 -17.35 16.65 -12.28
CA VAL A 212 -17.28 16.61 -10.80
C VAL A 212 -18.68 16.61 -10.19
N ASN A 213 -19.59 17.46 -10.68
CA ASN A 213 -20.94 17.54 -10.14
C ASN A 213 -21.74 16.25 -10.37
N VAL A 214 -21.67 15.66 -11.57
CA VAL A 214 -22.37 14.41 -11.90
C VAL A 214 -21.81 13.24 -11.10
N GLY A 215 -20.49 13.05 -11.12
CA GLY A 215 -19.83 11.96 -10.41
C GLY A 215 -20.03 12.05 -8.90
N SER A 216 -19.85 13.23 -8.30
CA SER A 216 -20.06 13.46 -6.87
C SER A 216 -21.51 13.20 -6.47
N LYS A 217 -22.49 13.57 -7.31
CA LYS A 217 -23.92 13.28 -7.07
C LYS A 217 -24.20 11.78 -7.06
N ASN A 218 -23.61 11.02 -7.99
CA ASN A 218 -23.75 9.57 -8.06
C ASN A 218 -23.15 8.89 -6.82
N ILE A 219 -21.92 9.27 -6.44
CA ILE A 219 -21.26 8.77 -5.22
C ILE A 219 -22.07 9.11 -3.98
N LYS A 220 -22.57 10.36 -3.87
CA LYS A 220 -23.43 10.79 -2.76
C LYS A 220 -24.67 9.90 -2.65
N ASN A 221 -25.38 9.68 -3.74
CA ASN A 221 -26.61 8.88 -3.75
C ASN A 221 -26.31 7.42 -3.32
N ALA A 222 -25.25 6.81 -3.85
CA ALA A 222 -24.83 5.47 -3.48
C ALA A 222 -24.47 5.38 -1.98
N LYS A 223 -23.71 6.34 -1.46
CA LYS A 223 -23.34 6.40 -0.02
C LYS A 223 -24.54 6.60 0.88
N VAL A 224 -25.50 7.46 0.50
CA VAL A 224 -26.74 7.69 1.25
C VAL A 224 -27.60 6.43 1.28
N ASN A 225 -27.74 5.72 0.15
CA ASN A 225 -28.51 4.48 0.08
C ASN A 225 -27.89 3.38 0.96
N ARG A 226 -26.55 3.23 0.93
CA ARG A 226 -25.85 2.31 1.84
C ARG A 226 -26.08 2.69 3.30
N LYS A 227 -25.95 3.99 3.63
CA LYS A 227 -26.17 4.48 5.00
C LYS A 227 -27.59 4.21 5.47
N LYS A 228 -28.62 4.40 4.61
CA LYS A 228 -30.01 4.05 4.92
C LYS A 228 -30.14 2.57 5.29
N SER A 229 -29.62 1.65 4.48
CA SER A 229 -29.68 0.21 4.74
C SER A 229 -29.02 -0.17 6.09
N ILE A 230 -27.86 0.41 6.39
CA ILE A 230 -27.14 0.17 7.66
C ILE A 230 -27.93 0.77 8.83
N MET A 231 -28.43 2.00 8.73
CA MET A 231 -29.15 2.67 9.80
C MET A 231 -30.49 1.98 10.11
N THR A 232 -31.17 1.46 9.08
CA THR A 232 -32.39 0.65 9.30
C THR A 232 -32.09 -0.60 10.10
N LEU A 233 -31.03 -1.34 9.75
CA LEU A 233 -30.60 -2.52 10.51
C LEU A 233 -30.22 -2.15 11.96
N GLN A 234 -29.43 -1.11 12.15
CA GLN A 234 -29.00 -0.64 13.46
C GLN A 234 -30.18 -0.17 14.31
N GLY A 235 -31.12 0.58 13.72
CA GLY A 235 -32.33 1.04 14.40
C GLY A 235 -33.21 -0.11 14.87
N LEU A 236 -33.44 -1.11 14.01
CA LEU A 236 -34.20 -2.29 14.38
C LEU A 236 -33.50 -3.09 15.50
N ASN A 237 -32.19 -3.31 15.39
CA ASN A 237 -31.43 -3.98 16.44
C ASN A 237 -31.47 -3.21 17.77
N ALA A 238 -31.35 -1.90 17.74
CA ALA A 238 -31.45 -1.07 18.95
C ALA A 238 -32.83 -1.15 19.60
N THR A 239 -33.90 -1.14 18.81
CA THR A 239 -35.28 -1.28 19.30
C THR A 239 -35.50 -2.66 19.94
N ILE A 240 -35.04 -3.74 19.29
CA ILE A 240 -35.13 -5.09 19.85
C ILE A 240 -34.30 -5.20 21.12
N ASN A 241 -33.08 -4.64 21.13
CA ASN A 241 -32.23 -4.62 22.31
C ASN A 241 -32.93 -3.94 23.49
N ALA A 242 -33.49 -2.76 23.28
CA ALA A 242 -34.25 -2.05 24.33
C ALA A 242 -35.46 -2.85 24.80
N GLY A 243 -36.22 -3.44 23.89
CA GLY A 243 -37.36 -4.31 24.20
C GLY A 243 -36.94 -5.53 25.05
N ASN A 244 -35.84 -6.18 24.66
CA ASN A 244 -35.30 -7.35 25.41
C ASN A 244 -34.84 -6.95 26.83
N GLN A 245 -34.20 -5.79 26.97
CA GLN A 245 -33.78 -5.29 28.30
C GLN A 245 -34.99 -4.98 29.17
N ILE A 246 -36.00 -4.28 28.65
CA ILE A 246 -37.22 -3.98 29.40
C ILE A 246 -37.94 -5.26 29.81
N ALA A 247 -38.08 -6.25 28.93
CA ALA A 247 -38.70 -7.52 29.23
C ALA A 247 -37.96 -8.27 30.36
N LEU A 248 -36.62 -8.31 30.32
CA LEU A 248 -35.81 -8.96 31.34
C LEU A 248 -35.88 -8.23 32.70
N ILE A 249 -35.87 -6.88 32.70
CA ILE A 249 -36.06 -6.09 33.91
C ILE A 249 -37.42 -6.36 34.53
N PHE A 250 -38.48 -6.44 33.71
CA PHE A 250 -39.83 -6.80 34.18
C PHE A 250 -39.85 -8.19 34.81
N ILE A 251 -39.26 -9.19 34.16
CA ILE A 251 -39.18 -10.57 34.68
C ILE A 251 -38.36 -10.61 35.96
N ALA A 252 -37.23 -9.89 36.03
CA ALA A 252 -36.41 -9.77 37.23
C ALA A 252 -37.20 -9.13 38.39
N GLY A 253 -37.99 -8.08 38.10
CA GLY A 253 -38.91 -7.46 39.06
C GLY A 253 -39.95 -8.45 39.58
N TYR A 254 -40.54 -9.27 38.72
CA TYR A 254 -41.46 -10.33 39.11
C TYR A 254 -40.78 -11.38 39.99
N PHE A 255 -39.55 -11.78 39.69
CA PHE A 255 -38.78 -12.72 40.51
C PHE A 255 -38.42 -12.13 41.89
N ALA A 256 -38.08 -10.85 41.95
CA ALA A 256 -37.88 -10.15 43.22
C ALA A 256 -39.18 -10.06 44.03
N TYR A 257 -40.32 -9.76 43.38
CA TYR A 257 -41.64 -9.76 44.04
C TYR A 257 -42.01 -11.12 44.63
N LYS A 258 -41.63 -12.24 43.97
CA LYS A 258 -41.81 -13.61 44.47
C LYS A 258 -40.73 -14.06 45.48
N GLY A 259 -39.72 -13.23 45.77
CA GLY A 259 -38.63 -13.57 46.70
C GLY A 259 -37.55 -14.52 46.13
N TYR A 260 -37.54 -14.77 44.82
CA TYR A 260 -36.52 -15.62 44.18
C TYR A 260 -35.17 -14.93 44.03
N ILE A 261 -35.10 -13.59 44.00
CA ILE A 261 -33.91 -12.77 43.98
C ILE A 261 -34.11 -11.55 44.90
N GLU A 262 -33.00 -10.96 45.37
CA GLU A 262 -33.04 -9.74 46.15
C GLU A 262 -33.43 -8.53 45.27
N PHE A 263 -34.16 -7.57 45.82
CA PHE A 263 -34.60 -6.37 45.08
C PHE A 263 -33.44 -5.59 44.43
N ALA A 264 -32.33 -5.45 45.18
CA ALA A 264 -31.13 -4.75 44.66
C ALA A 264 -30.50 -5.43 43.43
N MET A 265 -30.70 -6.75 43.28
CA MET A 265 -30.17 -7.50 42.13
C MET A 265 -30.83 -7.12 40.81
N ILE A 266 -32.01 -6.49 40.80
CA ILE A 266 -32.64 -5.96 39.59
C ILE A 266 -31.70 -5.00 38.87
N PHE A 267 -30.96 -4.17 39.60
CA PHE A 267 -30.00 -3.21 39.05
C PHE A 267 -28.78 -3.89 38.44
N ALA A 268 -28.24 -4.94 39.09
CA ALA A 268 -27.17 -5.76 38.55
C ALA A 268 -27.62 -6.46 37.26
N ILE A 269 -28.82 -7.06 37.25
CA ILE A 269 -29.41 -7.74 36.08
C ILE A 269 -29.59 -6.74 34.93
N SER A 270 -30.11 -5.53 35.20
CA SER A 270 -30.25 -4.48 34.20
C SER A 270 -28.90 -4.15 33.53
N GLY A 271 -27.83 -4.00 34.31
CA GLY A 271 -26.48 -3.77 33.77
C GLY A 271 -25.94 -4.98 33.02
N TYR A 272 -26.05 -6.19 33.55
CA TYR A 272 -25.58 -7.40 32.88
C TYR A 272 -26.27 -7.65 31.55
N THR A 273 -27.61 -7.46 31.50
CA THR A 273 -28.37 -7.58 30.24
C THR A 273 -28.02 -6.48 29.24
N GLY A 274 -27.76 -5.26 29.72
CA GLY A 274 -27.28 -4.17 28.92
C GLY A 274 -25.96 -4.48 28.23
N GLU A 275 -24.98 -5.00 28.96
CA GLU A 275 -23.68 -5.42 28.42
C GLU A 275 -23.80 -6.66 27.51
N PHE A 276 -24.64 -7.64 27.87
CA PHE A 276 -24.90 -8.82 27.06
C PHE A 276 -25.48 -8.47 25.69
N PHE A 277 -26.64 -7.81 25.67
CA PHE A 277 -27.28 -7.44 24.40
C PHE A 277 -26.53 -6.35 23.65
N GLY A 278 -25.91 -5.40 24.37
CA GLY A 278 -25.05 -4.38 23.77
C GLY A 278 -23.82 -4.99 23.09
N GLY A 279 -23.18 -5.97 23.73
CA GLY A 279 -22.07 -6.73 23.16
C GLY A 279 -22.47 -7.51 21.90
N LEU A 280 -23.62 -8.19 21.94
CA LEU A 280 -24.17 -8.90 20.77
C LEU A 280 -24.47 -7.94 19.62
N THR A 281 -25.11 -6.81 19.89
CA THR A 281 -25.40 -5.77 18.86
C THR A 281 -24.10 -5.34 18.17
N LYS A 282 -23.05 -5.04 18.93
CA LYS A 282 -21.74 -4.64 18.39
C LYS A 282 -21.10 -5.71 17.52
N VAL A 283 -21.15 -6.98 17.91
CA VAL A 283 -20.63 -8.11 17.11
C VAL A 283 -21.41 -8.22 15.79
N ILE A 284 -22.73 -8.07 15.83
CA ILE A 284 -23.60 -8.11 14.66
C ILE A 284 -23.28 -6.95 13.69
N GLU A 285 -23.08 -5.75 14.21
CA GLU A 285 -22.75 -4.55 13.42
C GLU A 285 -21.40 -4.65 12.71
N LEU A 286 -20.46 -5.42 13.25
CA LEU A 286 -19.15 -5.65 12.64
C LEU A 286 -19.17 -6.67 11.50
N TYR A 287 -20.20 -7.52 11.43
CA TYR A 287 -20.26 -8.60 10.44
C TYR A 287 -20.11 -8.14 8.98
N PRO A 288 -20.77 -7.07 8.50
CA PRO A 288 -20.58 -6.58 7.15
C PRO A 288 -19.15 -6.13 6.83
N ASN A 289 -18.44 -5.63 7.82
CA ASN A 289 -17.05 -5.16 7.65
C ASN A 289 -16.07 -6.33 7.47
N PHE A 290 -16.33 -7.48 8.11
CA PHE A 290 -15.52 -8.69 7.93
C PHE A 290 -15.66 -9.30 6.53
N ALA A 291 -16.83 -9.22 5.92
CA ALA A 291 -17.05 -9.73 4.57
C ALA A 291 -16.26 -8.94 3.51
N SER A 292 -16.16 -7.61 3.67
CA SER A 292 -15.41 -6.73 2.77
C SER A 292 -13.89 -6.90 2.89
N ALA A 293 -13.40 -7.26 4.07
CA ALA A 293 -11.98 -7.41 4.32
C ALA A 293 -11.35 -8.63 3.62
N ASN A 294 -12.12 -9.68 3.38
CA ASN A 294 -11.62 -10.86 2.66
C ASN A 294 -11.29 -10.58 1.20
N GLU A 295 -12.01 -9.67 0.54
CA GLU A 295 -11.71 -9.25 -0.84
C GLU A 295 -10.39 -8.46 -0.91
N LEU A 296 -10.14 -7.62 0.09
CA LEU A 296 -8.87 -6.87 0.21
C LEU A 296 -7.68 -7.79 0.49
N LEU A 297 -7.89 -8.85 1.29
CA LEU A 297 -6.83 -9.81 1.62
C LEU A 297 -6.28 -10.53 0.40
N ASN A 298 -7.13 -10.79 -0.58
CA ASN A 298 -6.74 -11.46 -1.83
C ASN A 298 -5.87 -10.57 -2.73
N LYS A 299 -5.84 -9.26 -2.50
CA LYS A 299 -4.97 -8.32 -3.23
C LYS A 299 -3.52 -8.35 -2.74
N TYR A 300 -3.29 -8.72 -1.48
CA TYR A 300 -1.93 -8.81 -0.95
C TYR A 300 -1.30 -10.15 -1.31
N PRO A 301 -0.16 -10.13 -1.97
CA PRO A 301 0.51 -11.35 -2.39
C PRO A 301 0.90 -12.20 -1.17
N GLU A 302 0.69 -13.50 -1.28
CA GLU A 302 1.34 -14.43 -0.37
C GLU A 302 2.86 -14.28 -0.55
N ILE A 303 3.58 -14.14 0.55
CA ILE A 303 5.04 -14.13 0.54
C ILE A 303 5.49 -15.53 0.14
N LYS A 304 5.63 -15.79 -1.16
CA LYS A 304 6.31 -16.98 -1.66
C LYS A 304 7.78 -16.62 -1.81
N GLU A 305 8.64 -17.37 -1.16
CA GLU A 305 10.07 -17.36 -1.44
C GLU A 305 10.29 -18.00 -2.81
N GLU A 306 10.31 -17.19 -3.87
CA GLU A 306 10.78 -17.65 -5.17
C GLU A 306 12.31 -17.52 -5.23
N LYS A 307 12.95 -18.47 -5.91
CA LYS A 307 14.38 -18.45 -6.16
C LYS A 307 14.72 -17.19 -6.96
N ARG A 308 15.62 -16.36 -6.43
CA ARG A 308 16.20 -15.25 -7.19
C ARG A 308 16.95 -15.82 -8.39
N LEU A 309 16.82 -15.17 -9.55
CA LEU A 309 17.66 -15.51 -10.69
C LEU A 309 19.13 -15.32 -10.31
N PRO A 310 20.04 -16.19 -10.77
CA PRO A 310 21.47 -16.01 -10.58
C PRO A 310 21.90 -14.66 -11.15
N ARG A 311 22.76 -13.94 -10.45
CA ARG A 311 23.28 -12.65 -10.92
C ARG A 311 24.52 -12.85 -11.77
N VAL A 312 24.60 -12.07 -12.84
CA VAL A 312 25.80 -11.94 -13.66
C VAL A 312 26.40 -10.57 -13.38
N GLU A 313 27.66 -10.54 -12.97
CA GLU A 313 28.35 -9.31 -12.55
C GLU A 313 29.25 -8.75 -13.66
N LYS A 314 29.67 -9.58 -14.63
CA LYS A 314 30.62 -9.21 -15.68
C LYS A 314 30.24 -9.82 -17.02
N LEU A 315 30.73 -9.24 -18.10
CA LEU A 315 30.77 -9.81 -19.43
C LEU A 315 32.18 -10.38 -19.66
N ASP A 316 32.29 -11.68 -19.86
CA ASP A 316 33.61 -12.31 -20.07
C ASP A 316 34.01 -12.31 -21.54
N LYS A 317 33.07 -12.54 -22.47
CA LYS A 317 33.37 -12.69 -23.89
C LYS A 317 32.47 -11.82 -24.79
N GLU A 318 31.19 -12.13 -24.87
CA GLU A 318 30.29 -11.51 -25.85
C GLU A 318 28.80 -11.69 -25.50
N ILE A 319 27.98 -10.82 -26.13
CA ILE A 319 26.52 -10.98 -26.17
C ILE A 319 26.13 -11.32 -27.61
N VAL A 320 25.43 -12.45 -27.80
CA VAL A 320 25.00 -12.94 -29.12
C VAL A 320 23.49 -12.87 -29.23
N VAL A 321 22.99 -12.21 -30.28
CA VAL A 321 21.55 -12.11 -30.62
C VAL A 321 21.32 -12.95 -31.87
N SER A 322 20.46 -13.99 -31.77
CA SER A 322 20.23 -14.95 -32.86
C SER A 322 18.73 -15.11 -33.14
N ASN A 323 18.30 -14.79 -34.37
CA ASN A 323 16.93 -14.97 -34.87
C ASN A 323 15.87 -14.35 -33.94
N VAL A 324 16.16 -13.20 -33.34
CA VAL A 324 15.29 -12.58 -32.36
C VAL A 324 14.13 -11.86 -33.04
N LYS A 325 12.91 -12.18 -32.60
CA LYS A 325 11.66 -11.52 -33.00
C LYS A 325 10.89 -11.10 -31.76
N TYR A 326 10.30 -9.92 -31.78
CA TYR A 326 9.44 -9.43 -30.72
C TYR A 326 8.06 -9.06 -31.28
N ASN A 327 7.01 -9.68 -30.73
CA ASN A 327 5.63 -9.49 -31.16
C ASN A 327 4.94 -8.44 -30.28
N TYR A 328 4.64 -7.27 -30.86
CA TYR A 328 3.67 -6.32 -30.31
C TYR A 328 2.25 -6.74 -30.76
N PRO A 329 1.18 -6.23 -30.13
CA PRO A 329 -0.19 -6.54 -30.54
C PRO A 329 -0.45 -6.26 -32.03
N ASP A 330 0.15 -5.18 -32.58
CA ASP A 330 -0.13 -4.67 -33.92
C ASP A 330 1.03 -4.88 -34.92
N LYS A 331 2.19 -5.34 -34.48
CA LYS A 331 3.37 -5.51 -35.34
C LYS A 331 4.41 -6.45 -34.75
N THR A 332 5.16 -7.11 -35.63
CA THR A 332 6.35 -7.89 -35.26
C THR A 332 7.61 -7.12 -35.66
N VAL A 333 8.61 -7.11 -34.77
CA VAL A 333 9.94 -6.54 -35.01
C VAL A 333 10.94 -7.70 -35.04
N GLU A 334 11.69 -7.81 -36.16
CA GLU A 334 12.73 -8.82 -36.34
C GLU A 334 14.10 -8.17 -36.29
N PHE A 335 15.07 -8.85 -35.70
CA PHE A 335 16.43 -8.35 -35.60
C PHE A 335 17.39 -9.25 -36.38
N PRO A 336 18.40 -8.67 -37.07
CA PRO A 336 19.47 -9.44 -37.65
C PRO A 336 20.28 -10.14 -36.57
N ASN A 337 21.06 -11.14 -36.93
CA ASN A 337 22.01 -11.75 -36.00
C ASN A 337 23.10 -10.75 -35.67
N LEU A 338 23.31 -10.49 -34.38
CA LEU A 338 24.25 -9.48 -33.87
C LEU A 338 25.16 -10.11 -32.83
N THR A 339 26.41 -9.66 -32.82
CA THR A 339 27.37 -10.03 -31.77
C THR A 339 27.99 -8.74 -31.21
N PHE A 340 28.00 -8.64 -29.89
CA PHE A 340 28.62 -7.55 -29.13
C PHE A 340 29.74 -8.11 -28.29
N GLU A 341 30.96 -8.00 -28.80
CA GLU A 341 32.19 -8.48 -28.14
C GLU A 341 32.57 -7.57 -26.97
N LYS A 342 33.17 -8.14 -25.94
CA LYS A 342 33.68 -7.41 -24.77
C LYS A 342 34.64 -6.28 -25.19
N ASN A 343 34.51 -5.11 -24.52
CA ASN A 343 35.32 -3.91 -24.71
C ASN A 343 35.24 -3.26 -26.09
N LYS A 344 34.29 -3.69 -26.95
CA LYS A 344 34.05 -3.09 -28.27
C LYS A 344 32.96 -2.01 -28.22
N LYS A 345 32.97 -1.14 -29.23
CA LYS A 345 32.09 0.04 -29.36
C LYS A 345 31.16 -0.13 -30.54
N TYR A 346 29.86 -0.13 -30.28
CA TYR A 346 28.81 -0.34 -31.28
C TYR A 346 27.91 0.88 -31.36
N LEU A 347 27.72 1.40 -32.57
CA LEU A 347 26.71 2.41 -32.85
C LEU A 347 25.53 1.76 -33.56
N ILE A 348 24.31 1.99 -33.05
CA ILE A 348 23.07 1.52 -33.64
C ILE A 348 22.34 2.70 -34.25
N LYS A 349 22.12 2.63 -35.58
CA LYS A 349 21.39 3.61 -36.35
C LYS A 349 20.12 2.98 -36.96
N GLY A 350 19.18 3.81 -37.38
CA GLY A 350 17.98 3.37 -38.08
C GLY A 350 16.82 4.36 -37.98
N LYS A 351 15.82 4.23 -38.84
CA LYS A 351 14.63 5.08 -38.84
C LYS A 351 13.84 4.97 -37.53
N SER A 352 13.02 5.98 -37.23
CA SER A 352 12.09 5.89 -36.11
C SER A 352 11.15 4.68 -36.33
N GLY A 353 10.93 3.88 -35.28
CA GLY A 353 10.11 2.67 -35.36
C GLY A 353 10.83 1.41 -35.88
N SER A 354 12.14 1.45 -36.18
CA SER A 354 12.94 0.27 -36.62
C SER A 354 13.25 -0.75 -35.52
N GLY A 355 12.79 -0.52 -34.28
CA GLY A 355 12.98 -1.45 -33.17
C GLY A 355 14.22 -1.21 -32.30
N LYS A 356 14.95 -0.09 -32.44
CA LYS A 356 16.15 0.20 -31.66
C LYS A 356 15.92 0.10 -30.15
N SER A 357 14.91 0.80 -29.64
CA SER A 357 14.58 0.76 -28.19
C SER A 357 14.08 -0.63 -27.76
N THR A 358 13.43 -1.39 -28.66
CA THR A 358 13.06 -2.79 -28.40
C THR A 358 14.29 -3.67 -28.21
N LEU A 359 15.30 -3.52 -29.07
CA LEU A 359 16.56 -4.24 -28.95
C LEU A 359 17.27 -3.90 -27.63
N ILE A 360 17.36 -2.61 -27.29
CA ILE A 360 17.94 -2.19 -26.00
C ILE A 360 17.19 -2.78 -24.81
N ASN A 361 15.86 -2.76 -24.82
CA ASN A 361 15.08 -3.33 -23.73
C ASN A 361 15.25 -4.86 -23.62
N ILE A 362 15.48 -5.55 -24.76
CA ILE A 362 15.84 -6.97 -24.75
C ILE A 362 17.23 -7.17 -24.15
N LEU A 363 18.24 -6.41 -24.62
CA LEU A 363 19.60 -6.49 -24.12
C LEU A 363 19.72 -6.12 -22.64
N ASN A 364 18.90 -5.20 -22.15
CA ASN A 364 18.80 -4.85 -20.73
C ASN A 364 18.09 -5.91 -19.88
N GLY A 365 17.53 -6.97 -20.50
CA GLY A 365 16.70 -7.96 -19.82
C GLY A 365 15.32 -7.44 -19.39
N ASP A 366 14.87 -6.29 -19.93
CA ASP A 366 13.58 -5.67 -19.64
C ASP A 366 12.45 -6.33 -20.43
N LEU A 367 12.71 -6.85 -21.60
CA LEU A 367 11.79 -7.63 -22.41
C LEU A 367 12.29 -9.07 -22.53
N LYS A 368 11.55 -10.02 -21.94
CA LYS A 368 11.92 -11.45 -21.95
C LYS A 368 11.07 -12.30 -22.87
N ASN A 369 9.91 -11.80 -23.34
CA ASN A 369 8.97 -12.52 -24.19
C ASN A 369 9.31 -12.29 -25.68
N TYR A 370 10.49 -12.72 -26.12
CA TYR A 370 10.91 -12.71 -27.52
C TYR A 370 11.13 -14.15 -28.01
N GLU A 371 10.99 -14.35 -29.32
CA GLU A 371 11.39 -15.56 -30.03
C GLU A 371 12.87 -15.49 -30.39
N GLY A 372 13.52 -16.63 -30.61
CA GLY A 372 14.97 -16.70 -30.81
C GLY A 372 15.76 -16.73 -29.49
N SER A 373 17.06 -16.49 -29.54
CA SER A 373 17.93 -16.49 -28.38
C SER A 373 18.77 -15.22 -28.25
N VAL A 374 18.98 -14.79 -27.01
CA VAL A 374 20.00 -13.81 -26.65
C VAL A 374 20.89 -14.44 -25.60
N GLU A 375 22.14 -14.63 -25.95
CA GLU A 375 23.11 -15.30 -25.08
C GLU A 375 24.12 -14.31 -24.52
N TRP A 376 24.37 -14.41 -23.25
CA TRP A 376 25.43 -13.73 -22.52
C TRP A 376 26.49 -14.75 -22.15
N ASP A 377 27.64 -14.71 -22.78
CA ASP A 377 28.72 -15.69 -22.60
C ASP A 377 28.22 -17.13 -22.75
N ASN A 378 27.53 -17.46 -23.85
CA ASN A 378 26.90 -18.76 -24.16
C ASN A 378 25.80 -19.20 -23.18
N ARG A 379 25.19 -18.29 -22.42
CA ARG A 379 24.07 -18.58 -21.51
C ARG A 379 22.86 -17.73 -21.87
N GLU A 380 21.69 -18.34 -21.96
CA GLU A 380 20.44 -17.65 -22.32
C GLU A 380 20.10 -16.54 -21.32
N LEU A 381 19.96 -15.31 -21.81
CA LEU A 381 19.75 -14.08 -21.03
C LEU A 381 18.51 -14.14 -20.12
N LYS A 382 17.46 -14.85 -20.55
CA LYS A 382 16.20 -14.97 -19.78
C LYS A 382 16.39 -15.64 -18.42
N GLN A 383 17.48 -16.38 -18.21
CA GLN A 383 17.74 -17.18 -17.01
C GLN A 383 18.52 -16.42 -15.93
N PHE A 384 18.95 -15.20 -16.21
CA PHE A 384 19.86 -14.44 -15.33
C PHE A 384 19.36 -13.03 -15.04
N ASP A 385 19.84 -12.47 -13.94
CA ASP A 385 19.74 -11.04 -13.62
C ASP A 385 21.09 -10.39 -13.99
N ILE A 386 21.07 -9.58 -15.04
CA ILE A 386 22.25 -8.89 -15.60
C ILE A 386 22.36 -7.44 -15.15
N LYS A 387 21.43 -6.95 -14.33
CA LYS A 387 21.41 -5.53 -13.91
C LYS A 387 22.70 -5.11 -13.17
N SER A 388 23.47 -6.05 -12.64
CA SER A 388 24.77 -5.78 -12.03
C SER A 388 25.87 -5.51 -13.05
N ALA A 389 25.77 -6.08 -14.26
CA ALA A 389 26.79 -5.99 -15.32
C ALA A 389 26.51 -4.88 -16.35
N ILE A 390 25.28 -4.33 -16.38
CA ILE A 390 24.87 -3.30 -17.36
C ILE A 390 24.59 -1.96 -16.67
N SER A 391 25.16 -0.90 -17.20
CA SER A 391 24.74 0.49 -16.93
C SER A 391 23.94 1.00 -18.11
N THR A 392 22.76 1.61 -17.86
CA THR A 392 21.86 2.08 -18.92
C THR A 392 21.57 3.56 -18.75
N MET A 393 21.71 4.32 -19.82
CA MET A 393 21.22 5.68 -19.92
C MET A 393 20.02 5.70 -20.86
N ASN A 394 18.86 6.01 -20.32
CA ASN A 394 17.61 6.13 -21.09
C ASN A 394 17.47 7.55 -21.65
N GLN A 395 16.73 7.68 -22.74
CA GLN A 395 16.41 8.96 -23.39
C GLN A 395 15.83 9.98 -22.39
N LYS A 396 14.92 9.57 -21.49
CA LYS A 396 14.36 10.41 -20.44
C LYS A 396 15.00 10.11 -19.10
N VAL A 397 15.77 11.07 -18.57
CA VAL A 397 16.41 10.96 -17.27
C VAL A 397 15.38 11.10 -16.16
N GLN A 398 15.31 10.11 -15.29
CA GLN A 398 14.48 10.15 -14.08
C GLN A 398 15.32 10.59 -12.89
N LEU A 399 14.76 11.51 -12.10
CA LEU A 399 15.39 12.04 -10.91
C LEU A 399 14.57 11.69 -9.67
N LEU A 400 15.27 11.51 -8.56
CA LEU A 400 14.68 11.42 -7.23
C LEU A 400 14.73 12.81 -6.59
N ASN A 401 13.77 13.10 -5.70
CA ASN A 401 13.80 14.31 -4.85
C ASN A 401 14.90 14.18 -3.79
N LEU A 402 16.13 14.16 -4.26
CA LEU A 402 17.36 14.02 -3.48
C LEU A 402 18.37 15.06 -3.98
N SER A 403 19.51 15.18 -3.30
CA SER A 403 20.61 16.02 -3.76
C SER A 403 21.16 15.58 -5.13
N ILE A 404 21.84 16.47 -5.84
CA ILE A 404 22.59 16.15 -7.07
C ILE A 404 23.54 14.98 -6.79
N LYS A 405 24.30 15.08 -5.71
CA LYS A 405 25.19 14.02 -5.23
C LYS A 405 24.47 12.69 -5.08
N ASP A 406 23.37 12.65 -4.31
CA ASP A 406 22.64 11.41 -4.06
C ASP A 406 21.97 10.85 -5.32
N ASN A 407 21.57 11.71 -6.26
CA ASN A 407 21.08 11.31 -7.57
C ASN A 407 22.16 10.65 -8.44
N ILE A 408 23.43 11.02 -8.28
CA ILE A 408 24.54 10.41 -9.01
C ILE A 408 24.99 9.10 -8.33
N ILE A 409 25.25 9.15 -7.02
CA ILE A 409 25.84 8.00 -6.30
C ILE A 409 24.80 6.90 -6.01
N LEU A 410 23.51 7.26 -5.89
CA LEU A 410 22.43 6.40 -5.40
C LEU A 410 22.85 5.70 -4.08
N ASN A 411 22.91 4.39 -4.04
CA ASN A 411 23.33 3.61 -2.87
C ASN A 411 24.80 3.15 -2.92
N LYS A 412 25.63 3.69 -3.85
CA LYS A 412 27.05 3.36 -3.94
C LYS A 412 27.83 4.17 -2.91
N GLU A 413 28.92 3.62 -2.40
CA GLU A 413 29.81 4.34 -1.51
C GLU A 413 30.39 5.59 -2.20
N TYR A 414 30.39 6.72 -1.47
CA TYR A 414 30.86 7.98 -2.01
C TYR A 414 32.37 7.98 -2.15
N ASN A 415 32.85 8.28 -3.35
CA ASN A 415 34.26 8.48 -3.66
C ASN A 415 34.42 9.86 -4.29
N ASP A 416 35.03 10.78 -3.56
CA ASP A 416 35.18 12.18 -3.97
C ASP A 416 35.96 12.33 -5.27
N LYS A 417 37.08 11.61 -5.43
CA LYS A 417 37.89 11.66 -6.65
C LYS A 417 37.10 11.21 -7.87
N LEU A 418 36.44 10.06 -7.78
CA LEU A 418 35.60 9.53 -8.87
C LEU A 418 34.41 10.48 -9.17
N PHE A 419 33.83 11.05 -8.13
CA PHE A 419 32.69 11.97 -8.28
C PHE A 419 33.10 13.22 -9.08
N ARG A 420 34.22 13.86 -8.71
CA ARG A 420 34.77 15.01 -9.43
C ARG A 420 35.17 14.67 -10.87
N GLU A 421 35.86 13.57 -11.10
CA GLU A 421 36.22 13.08 -12.44
C GLU A 421 34.99 12.90 -13.33
N VAL A 422 33.94 12.31 -12.80
CA VAL A 422 32.69 12.10 -13.54
C VAL A 422 31.99 13.43 -13.86
N LEU A 423 31.99 14.39 -12.94
CA LEU A 423 31.45 15.73 -13.21
C LEU A 423 32.24 16.49 -14.29
N GLU A 424 33.58 16.36 -14.30
CA GLU A 424 34.44 16.94 -15.31
C GLU A 424 34.17 16.31 -16.68
N ASN A 425 34.08 14.98 -16.76
CA ASN A 425 33.77 14.25 -17.99
C ASN A 425 32.39 14.63 -18.57
N CYS A 426 31.42 14.93 -17.71
CA CYS A 426 30.08 15.38 -18.11
C CYS A 426 29.95 16.92 -18.26
N LYS A 427 31.04 17.67 -18.09
CA LYS A 427 31.04 19.16 -18.15
C LYS A 427 29.99 19.75 -17.19
N LEU A 428 29.89 19.22 -15.98
CA LEU A 428 28.91 19.66 -14.96
C LEU A 428 29.55 20.45 -13.82
N VAL A 429 30.88 20.50 -13.69
CA VAL A 429 31.57 21.17 -12.59
C VAL A 429 31.11 22.62 -12.44
N ASP A 430 31.25 23.44 -13.49
CA ASP A 430 30.88 24.87 -13.45
C ASP A 430 29.38 25.05 -13.15
N VAL A 431 28.53 24.16 -13.68
CA VAL A 431 27.08 24.22 -13.44
C VAL A 431 26.74 23.98 -11.97
N ILE A 432 27.39 23.00 -11.34
CA ILE A 432 27.12 22.62 -9.96
C ILE A 432 27.77 23.61 -8.99
N ASP A 433 29.00 24.06 -9.27
CA ASP A 433 29.72 25.01 -8.42
C ASP A 433 29.05 26.41 -8.38
N ASN A 434 28.25 26.76 -9.38
CA ASN A 434 27.43 27.98 -9.41
C ASN A 434 26.10 27.87 -8.66
N LEU A 435 25.71 26.69 -8.16
CA LEU A 435 24.53 26.54 -7.31
C LEU A 435 24.86 26.88 -5.84
N GLU A 436 23.89 27.44 -5.11
CA GLU A 436 24.10 27.87 -3.71
C GLU A 436 24.57 26.72 -2.82
N GLU A 437 23.97 25.53 -2.95
CA GLU A 437 24.29 24.33 -2.16
C GLU A 437 25.18 23.34 -2.93
N LYS A 438 25.68 23.73 -4.10
CA LYS A 438 26.53 22.91 -4.98
C LYS A 438 25.95 21.51 -5.20
N GLU A 439 26.75 20.45 -4.98
CA GLU A 439 26.34 19.05 -5.12
C GLU A 439 25.25 18.62 -4.13
N ASN A 440 25.02 19.38 -3.06
CA ASN A 440 23.96 19.11 -2.09
C ASN A 440 22.62 19.74 -2.48
N THR A 441 22.55 20.52 -3.57
CA THR A 441 21.31 21.09 -4.10
C THR A 441 20.29 20.00 -4.35
N ILE A 442 19.11 20.11 -3.72
CA ILE A 442 18.02 19.15 -3.88
C ILE A 442 17.32 19.40 -5.21
N LEU A 443 17.16 18.34 -5.98
CA LEU A 443 16.44 18.36 -7.26
C LEU A 443 14.96 18.04 -7.01
N ASP A 444 14.10 19.05 -7.15
CA ASP A 444 12.65 18.87 -7.10
C ASP A 444 12.09 18.92 -8.53
N ASN A 445 11.24 17.96 -8.89
CA ASN A 445 10.57 17.91 -10.19
C ASN A 445 9.70 19.14 -10.48
N LYS A 446 9.36 19.95 -9.48
CA LYS A 446 8.57 21.18 -9.61
C LYS A 446 9.44 22.42 -9.83
N ASN A 447 10.66 22.43 -9.30
CA ASN A 447 11.63 23.54 -9.41
C ASN A 447 12.99 22.97 -9.84
N LEU A 448 13.10 22.62 -11.12
CA LEU A 448 14.36 22.13 -11.68
C LEU A 448 15.37 23.28 -11.73
N ALA A 449 16.40 23.22 -10.89
CA ALA A 449 17.54 24.13 -10.96
C ALA A 449 18.43 23.89 -12.18
N LEU A 450 18.11 22.89 -13.01
CA LEU A 450 18.93 22.44 -14.15
C LEU A 450 18.11 22.45 -15.46
N SER A 451 18.74 22.82 -16.56
CA SER A 451 18.15 22.73 -17.92
C SER A 451 18.03 21.27 -18.39
N GLY A 452 17.23 21.01 -19.45
CA GLY A 452 17.07 19.67 -20.01
C GLY A 452 18.39 19.01 -20.42
N GLY A 453 19.32 19.76 -21.01
CA GLY A 453 20.65 19.26 -21.36
C GLY A 453 21.52 18.99 -20.12
N GLN A 454 21.40 19.82 -19.07
CA GLN A 454 22.11 19.57 -17.80
C GLN A 454 21.58 18.32 -17.10
N LEU A 455 20.27 18.06 -17.17
CA LEU A 455 19.65 16.84 -16.65
C LEU A 455 20.12 15.59 -17.39
N GLN A 456 20.25 15.66 -18.73
CA GLN A 456 20.83 14.55 -19.50
C GLN A 456 22.27 14.26 -19.08
N ARG A 457 23.09 15.30 -18.92
CA ARG A 457 24.47 15.15 -18.43
C ARG A 457 24.53 14.58 -17.01
N LEU A 458 23.57 14.91 -16.15
CA LEU A 458 23.45 14.32 -14.82
C LEU A 458 23.13 12.82 -14.89
N GLY A 459 22.23 12.41 -15.79
CA GLY A 459 21.94 10.99 -16.06
C GLY A 459 23.16 10.22 -16.55
N LEU A 460 23.96 10.87 -17.40
CA LEU A 460 25.25 10.33 -17.87
C LEU A 460 26.26 10.23 -16.72
N ALA A 461 26.39 11.27 -15.89
CA ALA A 461 27.26 11.26 -14.73
C ALA A 461 26.93 10.11 -13.77
N ARG A 462 25.64 9.86 -13.53
CA ARG A 462 25.16 8.69 -12.79
C ARG A 462 25.65 7.38 -13.40
N SER A 463 25.51 7.24 -14.71
CA SER A 463 25.89 6.01 -15.42
C SER A 463 27.40 5.78 -15.42
N LEU A 464 28.20 6.83 -15.53
CA LEU A 464 29.66 6.77 -15.45
C LEU A 464 30.14 6.50 -14.02
N TYR A 465 29.51 7.09 -13.00
CA TYR A 465 29.83 6.82 -11.60
C TYR A 465 29.61 5.34 -11.22
N HIS A 466 28.56 4.74 -11.83
CA HIS A 466 28.22 3.33 -11.67
C HIS A 466 28.90 2.42 -12.68
N LYS A 467 29.99 2.85 -13.33
CA LYS A 467 30.70 2.12 -14.39
C LYS A 467 30.58 0.61 -14.27
N LYS A 468 30.14 -0.03 -15.35
CA LYS A 468 29.91 -1.47 -15.47
C LYS A 468 30.47 -1.98 -16.80
N ASP A 469 30.56 -3.31 -16.93
CA ASP A 469 31.19 -3.94 -18.11
C ASP A 469 30.48 -3.58 -19.43
N VAL A 470 29.15 -3.42 -19.39
CA VAL A 470 28.37 -3.01 -20.57
C VAL A 470 27.67 -1.71 -20.29
N PHE A 471 27.84 -0.74 -21.20
CA PHE A 471 27.19 0.57 -21.14
C PHE A 471 26.26 0.74 -22.33
N ILE A 472 24.96 0.80 -22.07
CA ILE A 472 23.94 0.99 -23.08
C ILE A 472 23.39 2.43 -23.01
N ILE A 473 23.38 3.11 -24.14
CA ILE A 473 22.96 4.52 -24.25
C ILE A 473 21.87 4.63 -25.30
N ASP A 474 20.68 5.05 -24.89
CA ASP A 474 19.54 5.32 -25.77
C ASP A 474 19.36 6.84 -25.93
N GLU A 475 19.89 7.39 -27.03
CA GLU A 475 19.82 8.81 -27.40
C GLU A 475 20.28 9.77 -26.26
N GLY A 476 21.29 9.38 -25.49
CA GLY A 476 21.72 10.07 -24.28
C GLY A 476 22.24 11.50 -24.47
N THR A 477 22.52 11.91 -25.70
CA THR A 477 23.08 13.24 -26.06
C THR A 477 22.14 14.05 -26.98
N ALA A 478 20.89 13.57 -27.19
CA ALA A 478 19.97 14.17 -28.18
C ALA A 478 19.60 15.64 -27.91
N ASN A 479 19.58 16.09 -26.64
CA ASN A 479 19.23 17.46 -26.26
C ASN A 479 20.47 18.34 -25.97
N LEU A 480 21.66 17.93 -26.42
CA LEU A 480 22.90 18.69 -26.27
C LEU A 480 23.25 19.37 -27.61
N ASP A 481 23.97 20.47 -27.53
CA ASP A 481 24.58 21.04 -28.72
C ASP A 481 25.61 20.09 -29.34
N SER A 482 25.83 20.21 -30.65
CA SER A 482 26.62 19.21 -31.39
C SER A 482 28.04 19.05 -30.88
N LYS A 483 28.70 20.12 -30.47
CA LYS A 483 30.09 20.09 -30.00
C LYS A 483 30.19 19.39 -28.64
N LEU A 484 29.33 19.78 -27.72
CA LEU A 484 29.26 19.17 -26.36
C LEU A 484 28.90 17.69 -26.43
N ALA A 485 27.98 17.31 -27.32
CA ALA A 485 27.59 15.93 -27.52
C ALA A 485 28.78 15.12 -28.09
N ASP A 486 29.51 15.65 -29.09
CA ASP A 486 30.70 14.97 -29.63
C ASP A 486 31.79 14.78 -28.56
N ASP A 487 32.05 15.80 -27.74
CA ASP A 487 33.05 15.69 -26.66
C ASP A 487 32.70 14.59 -25.66
N ILE A 488 31.42 14.48 -25.30
CA ILE A 488 30.94 13.48 -24.32
C ILE A 488 30.93 12.06 -24.94
N GLU A 489 30.44 11.93 -26.17
CA GLU A 489 30.43 10.65 -26.90
C GLU A 489 31.85 10.15 -27.14
N GLU A 490 32.80 11.05 -27.43
CA GLU A 490 34.22 10.71 -27.55
C GLU A 490 34.81 10.13 -26.25
N ILE A 491 34.52 10.76 -25.10
CA ILE A 491 34.97 10.27 -23.80
C ILE A 491 34.46 8.85 -23.56
N ILE A 492 33.18 8.59 -23.86
CA ILE A 492 32.56 7.28 -23.66
C ILE A 492 33.14 6.23 -24.61
N LEU A 493 33.30 6.56 -25.88
CA LEU A 493 33.80 5.61 -26.89
C LEU A 493 35.31 5.34 -26.75
N LYS A 494 36.08 6.24 -26.13
CA LYS A 494 37.51 6.01 -25.81
C LYS A 494 37.75 5.17 -24.57
N ASP A 495 36.72 4.87 -23.75
CA ASP A 495 36.86 4.00 -22.59
C ASP A 495 37.18 2.56 -23.04
N LYS A 496 38.41 2.09 -22.75
CA LYS A 496 38.90 0.77 -23.18
C LYS A 496 38.35 -0.40 -22.35
N GLU A 497 37.72 -0.13 -21.23
CA GLU A 497 37.32 -1.18 -20.29
C GLU A 497 35.85 -1.59 -20.45
N SER A 498 35.00 -0.76 -21.03
CA SER A 498 33.57 -1.03 -21.15
C SER A 498 33.17 -1.41 -22.58
N THR A 499 32.26 -2.33 -22.73
CA THR A 499 31.53 -2.57 -23.98
C THR A 499 30.46 -1.48 -24.11
N VAL A 500 30.46 -0.72 -25.20
CA VAL A 500 29.50 0.37 -25.40
C VAL A 500 28.52 0.03 -26.53
N ILE A 501 27.22 0.13 -26.27
CA ILE A 501 26.15 0.00 -27.25
C ILE A 501 25.36 1.30 -27.23
N MET A 502 25.53 2.15 -28.25
CA MET A 502 24.95 3.49 -28.30
C MET A 502 23.98 3.62 -29.47
N ILE A 503 22.73 4.02 -29.18
CA ILE A 503 21.80 4.51 -30.20
C ILE A 503 22.04 5.99 -30.40
N THR A 504 22.28 6.39 -31.67
CA THR A 504 22.40 7.79 -32.05
C THR A 504 21.68 8.07 -33.38
N HIS A 505 21.04 9.21 -33.44
CA HIS A 505 20.49 9.77 -34.70
C HIS A 505 21.44 10.79 -35.35
N ARG A 506 22.56 11.05 -34.67
CA ARG A 506 23.54 12.05 -35.17
C ARG A 506 24.45 11.43 -36.22
N ASN A 507 24.75 12.21 -37.23
CA ASN A 507 25.73 11.86 -38.25
C ASN A 507 27.03 12.64 -37.96
N SER A 508 27.91 12.08 -37.18
CA SER A 508 29.21 12.63 -36.87
C SER A 508 30.28 11.63 -37.31
N GLU A 509 31.00 11.95 -38.39
CA GLU A 509 32.10 11.11 -38.90
C GLU A 509 33.16 10.86 -37.82
N LYS A 510 33.39 11.84 -36.94
CA LYS A 510 34.32 11.73 -35.82
C LYS A 510 33.92 10.59 -34.87
N ILE A 511 32.64 10.51 -34.56
CA ILE A 511 32.07 9.51 -33.63
C ILE A 511 31.98 8.13 -34.29
N GLU A 512 31.61 8.09 -35.57
CA GLU A 512 31.57 6.83 -36.34
C GLU A 512 32.94 6.19 -36.46
N ASN A 513 34.00 6.98 -36.62
CA ASN A 513 35.37 6.50 -36.70
C ASN A 513 35.92 5.95 -35.36
N LEU A 514 35.30 6.28 -34.25
CA LEU A 514 35.63 5.75 -32.91
C LEU A 514 34.92 4.45 -32.59
N ALA A 515 33.90 4.08 -33.35
CA ALA A 515 33.17 2.84 -33.17
C ALA A 515 33.85 1.66 -33.88
N ASP A 516 33.89 0.50 -33.24
CA ASP A 516 34.37 -0.74 -33.88
C ASP A 516 33.36 -1.22 -34.94
N LYS A 517 32.07 -0.93 -34.77
CA LYS A 517 31.04 -1.33 -35.74
C LYS A 517 29.81 -0.40 -35.68
N VAL A 518 29.33 -0.02 -36.88
CA VAL A 518 28.06 0.67 -37.04
C VAL A 518 27.02 -0.33 -37.56
N ILE A 519 25.88 -0.46 -36.85
CA ILE A 519 24.78 -1.37 -37.14
C ILE A 519 23.57 -0.54 -37.57
N THR A 520 23.01 -0.81 -38.76
CA THR A 520 21.80 -0.16 -39.24
C THR A 520 20.62 -1.10 -39.13
N LEU A 521 19.58 -0.69 -38.36
CA LEU A 521 18.33 -1.48 -38.21
C LEU A 521 17.26 -0.94 -39.15
N GLY A 522 16.50 -1.85 -39.75
CA GLY A 522 15.36 -1.50 -40.62
C GLY A 522 15.77 -1.01 -42.01
N SER A 523 16.87 -1.53 -42.58
CA SER A 523 17.22 -1.40 -43.99
C SER A 523 16.39 -2.35 -44.85
#